data_a5344075ce68c80ba72564ebe389db55
#
_entry.id   a5344075ce68c80ba72564ebe389db55
#
_cell.length_a   1.000
_cell.length_b   1.000
_cell.length_c   1.000
_cell.angle_alpha   90.00
_cell.angle_beta   90.00
_cell.angle_gamma   90.00
#
_symmetry.space_group_name_H-M   'P 1'
#
loop_
_entity.id
_entity.type
_entity.pdbx_description
1 polymer ?
#
loop_
_entity_poly.entity_id
_entity_poly.type
_entity_poly.pdbx_seq_one_letter_code
_entity_poly.pdbx_strand_id
1 'polypeptide(L)'
;GDEPSQRDRAYINRAVAEAKRRNPTVNVSIFDFLRDALLLRHPERSDEQEQAERRRFAMRFQQTTGPVTAKGVEDTALYIYNRLISLNEVGGDPARYGEPLAGFHEKNTRRLERWPDSMICTATHDTKRGEDVRARISVLSEVSAAWAAHVRRWRMINRRFKQELDGQAAPDRNDEYLLYQTLVGAWPAEDAEAAAGSLV
;
A
#
# COMPACT_ATOMS: atom_id res chain seq x y z
N GLY A 1 -24.83 -7.25 -7.98
CA GLY A 1 -25.71 -8.28 -8.54
C GLY A 1 -26.13 -9.26 -7.45
N ASP A 2 -27.23 -9.93 -7.66
CA ASP A 2 -27.81 -10.85 -6.68
C ASP A 2 -27.07 -12.19 -6.58
N GLU A 3 -26.16 -12.46 -7.53
CA GLU A 3 -25.33 -13.66 -7.53
C GLU A 3 -23.85 -13.33 -7.80
N PRO A 4 -22.90 -14.03 -7.13
CA PRO A 4 -21.47 -13.88 -7.39
C PRO A 4 -21.13 -14.30 -8.83
N SER A 5 -20.41 -13.42 -9.55
CA SER A 5 -19.90 -13.73 -10.88
C SER A 5 -18.80 -14.81 -10.84
N GLN A 6 -18.44 -15.36 -11.99
CA GLN A 6 -17.30 -16.28 -12.08
C GLN A 6 -16.00 -15.65 -11.57
N ARG A 7 -15.81 -14.36 -11.80
CA ARG A 7 -14.66 -13.59 -11.30
C ARG A 7 -14.67 -13.51 -9.78
N ASP A 8 -15.82 -13.20 -9.16
CA ASP A 8 -15.95 -13.13 -7.71
C ASP A 8 -15.66 -14.48 -7.06
N ARG A 9 -16.18 -15.56 -7.65
CA ARG A 9 -15.90 -16.93 -7.20
C ARG A 9 -14.39 -17.25 -7.23
N ALA A 10 -13.69 -16.84 -8.28
CA ALA A 10 -12.23 -17.04 -8.37
C ALA A 10 -11.47 -16.26 -7.29
N TYR A 11 -11.85 -15.00 -7.04
CA TYR A 11 -11.21 -14.18 -5.99
C TYR A 11 -11.46 -14.75 -4.59
N ILE A 12 -12.71 -15.09 -4.26
CA ILE A 12 -13.07 -15.64 -2.95
C ILE A 12 -12.34 -16.97 -2.72
N ASN A 13 -12.33 -17.87 -3.69
CA ASN A 13 -11.65 -19.16 -3.55
C ASN A 13 -10.14 -18.98 -3.33
N ARG A 14 -9.49 -18.08 -4.06
CA ARG A 14 -8.08 -17.77 -3.88
C ARG A 14 -7.79 -17.16 -2.50
N ALA A 15 -8.60 -16.21 -2.05
CA ALA A 15 -8.46 -15.60 -0.73
C ALA A 15 -8.62 -16.62 0.40
N VAL A 16 -9.60 -17.50 0.30
CA VAL A 16 -9.82 -18.58 1.27
C VAL A 16 -8.67 -19.58 1.27
N ALA A 17 -8.16 -19.97 0.11
CA ALA A 17 -6.99 -20.87 0.02
C ALA A 17 -5.76 -20.25 0.70
N GLU A 18 -5.51 -18.96 0.47
CA GLU A 18 -4.41 -18.24 1.10
C GLU A 18 -4.62 -18.09 2.62
N ALA A 19 -5.84 -17.80 3.07
CA ALA A 19 -6.17 -17.72 4.49
C ALA A 19 -5.92 -19.06 5.21
N LYS A 20 -6.32 -20.18 4.61
CA LYS A 20 -6.02 -21.53 5.14
C LYS A 20 -4.51 -21.76 5.26
N ARG A 21 -3.76 -21.41 4.22
CA ARG A 21 -2.30 -21.56 4.18
C ARG A 21 -1.60 -20.77 5.29
N ARG A 22 -2.06 -19.54 5.56
CA ARG A 22 -1.47 -18.65 6.57
C ARG A 22 -1.88 -18.98 8.00
N ASN A 23 -2.95 -19.74 8.19
CA ASN A 23 -3.50 -20.05 9.52
C ASN A 23 -3.69 -21.56 9.70
N PRO A 24 -2.62 -22.35 9.72
CA PRO A 24 -2.70 -23.82 9.74
C PRO A 24 -3.29 -24.39 11.04
N THR A 25 -3.33 -23.61 12.12
CA THR A 25 -3.90 -24.00 13.40
C THR A 25 -5.40 -23.77 13.53
N VAL A 26 -5.98 -22.99 12.60
CA VAL A 26 -7.42 -22.70 12.59
C VAL A 26 -8.17 -23.83 11.90
N ASN A 27 -9.31 -24.23 12.46
CA ASN A 27 -10.14 -25.28 11.88
C ASN A 27 -10.57 -24.89 10.44
N VAL A 28 -10.25 -25.76 9.50
CA VAL A 28 -10.51 -25.56 8.05
C VAL A 28 -12.00 -25.34 7.76
N SER A 29 -12.91 -25.94 8.56
CA SER A 29 -14.36 -25.78 8.38
C SER A 29 -14.83 -24.33 8.51
N ILE A 30 -14.15 -23.51 9.30
CA ILE A 30 -14.45 -22.07 9.44
C ILE A 30 -14.25 -21.35 8.11
N PHE A 31 -13.13 -21.62 7.45
CA PHE A 31 -12.83 -21.02 6.15
C PHE A 31 -13.80 -21.51 5.05
N ASP A 32 -14.20 -22.78 5.09
CA ASP A 32 -15.16 -23.33 4.15
C ASP A 32 -16.56 -22.73 4.36
N PHE A 33 -16.97 -22.56 5.62
CA PHE A 33 -18.20 -21.87 5.97
C PHE A 33 -18.21 -20.41 5.46
N LEU A 34 -17.11 -19.66 5.70
CA LEU A 34 -16.97 -18.29 5.22
C LEU A 34 -17.02 -18.22 3.68
N ARG A 35 -16.32 -19.13 3.00
CA ARG A 35 -16.38 -19.22 1.54
C ARG A 35 -17.82 -19.42 1.05
N ASP A 36 -18.53 -20.37 1.62
CA ASP A 36 -19.88 -20.71 1.18
C ASP A 36 -20.87 -19.59 1.51
N ALA A 37 -20.71 -18.91 2.64
CA ALA A 37 -21.49 -17.72 2.98
C ALA A 37 -21.26 -16.57 2.00
N LEU A 38 -19.97 -16.27 1.65
CA LEU A 38 -19.62 -15.20 0.71
C LEU A 38 -20.03 -15.52 -0.73
N LEU A 39 -20.06 -16.80 -1.10
CA LEU A 39 -20.55 -17.27 -2.40
C LEU A 39 -22.07 -17.42 -2.47
N LEU A 40 -22.79 -17.06 -1.39
CA LEU A 40 -24.23 -17.21 -1.27
C LEU A 40 -24.70 -18.66 -1.53
N ARG A 41 -23.87 -19.64 -1.17
CA ARG A 41 -24.24 -21.04 -1.23
C ARG A 41 -25.11 -21.37 -0.03
N HIS A 42 -26.29 -21.87 -0.28
CA HIS A 42 -27.27 -22.23 0.76
C HIS A 42 -27.25 -23.75 0.98
N PRO A 43 -27.33 -24.21 2.25
CA PRO A 43 -27.66 -25.61 2.52
C PRO A 43 -29.04 -25.99 1.90
N GLU A 44 -29.19 -27.23 1.50
CA GLU A 44 -30.42 -27.71 0.84
C GLU A 44 -31.73 -27.46 1.63
N ARG A 45 -31.62 -27.32 2.96
CA ARG A 45 -32.75 -27.09 3.86
C ARG A 45 -32.82 -25.68 4.44
N SER A 46 -32.08 -24.70 3.85
CA SER A 46 -32.13 -23.33 4.35
C SER A 46 -33.47 -22.66 3.99
N ASP A 47 -34.07 -22.01 4.97
CA ASP A 47 -35.24 -21.19 4.76
C ASP A 47 -34.92 -19.80 4.20
N GLU A 48 -35.95 -19.03 3.84
CA GLU A 48 -35.76 -17.66 3.28
C GLU A 48 -35.08 -16.71 4.28
N GLN A 49 -35.31 -16.88 5.56
CA GLN A 49 -34.67 -16.05 6.60
C GLN A 49 -33.18 -16.32 6.67
N GLU A 50 -32.74 -17.56 6.70
CA GLU A 50 -31.35 -17.94 6.67
C GLU A 50 -30.64 -17.43 5.39
N GLN A 51 -31.30 -17.53 4.25
CA GLN A 51 -30.78 -17.01 2.98
C GLN A 51 -30.60 -15.48 3.04
N ALA A 52 -31.58 -14.77 3.59
CA ALA A 52 -31.49 -13.31 3.78
C ALA A 52 -30.36 -12.91 4.75
N GLU A 53 -30.17 -13.67 5.83
CA GLU A 53 -29.07 -13.42 6.79
C GLU A 53 -27.68 -13.65 6.16
N ARG A 54 -27.50 -14.70 5.37
CA ARG A 54 -26.25 -14.96 4.62
C ARG A 54 -25.97 -13.84 3.63
N ARG A 55 -26.97 -13.38 2.90
CA ARG A 55 -26.82 -12.24 1.98
C ARG A 55 -26.42 -10.98 2.74
N ARG A 56 -27.07 -10.68 3.85
CA ARG A 56 -26.75 -9.54 4.71
C ARG A 56 -25.32 -9.64 5.26
N PHE A 57 -24.89 -10.82 5.68
CA PHE A 57 -23.53 -11.06 6.11
C PHE A 57 -22.52 -10.79 4.98
N ALA A 58 -22.73 -11.36 3.79
CA ALA A 58 -21.85 -11.17 2.65
C ALA A 58 -21.71 -9.69 2.26
N MET A 59 -22.82 -8.95 2.25
CA MET A 59 -22.82 -7.51 1.97
C MET A 59 -22.04 -6.71 3.03
N ARG A 60 -22.25 -6.99 4.32
CA ARG A 60 -21.52 -6.34 5.41
C ARG A 60 -20.05 -6.68 5.38
N PHE A 61 -19.69 -7.91 5.09
CA PHE A 61 -18.31 -8.35 4.94
C PHE A 61 -17.62 -7.56 3.82
N GLN A 62 -18.25 -7.42 2.65
CA GLN A 62 -17.72 -6.62 1.54
C GLN A 62 -17.53 -5.14 1.91
N GLN A 63 -18.49 -4.55 2.62
CA GLN A 63 -18.39 -3.17 3.12
C GLN A 63 -17.25 -2.98 4.13
N THR A 64 -16.91 -4.01 4.89
CA THR A 64 -15.90 -3.95 5.94
C THR A 64 -14.50 -4.19 5.40
N THR A 65 -14.33 -5.08 4.41
CA THR A 65 -13.00 -5.47 3.90
C THR A 65 -12.25 -4.33 3.23
N GLY A 66 -12.93 -3.41 2.55
CA GLY A 66 -12.33 -2.21 1.97
C GLY A 66 -11.65 -1.34 3.04
N PRO A 67 -12.39 -0.84 4.05
CA PRO A 67 -11.81 -0.07 5.14
C PRO A 67 -10.72 -0.81 5.92
N VAL A 68 -10.87 -2.11 6.18
CA VAL A 68 -9.84 -2.91 6.87
C VAL A 68 -8.54 -2.93 6.06
N THR A 69 -8.63 -3.12 4.73
CA THR A 69 -7.46 -3.10 3.85
C THR A 69 -6.83 -1.72 3.81
N ALA A 70 -7.63 -0.66 3.66
CA ALA A 70 -7.13 0.72 3.65
C ALA A 70 -6.42 1.05 4.98
N LYS A 71 -7.01 0.75 6.13
CA LYS A 71 -6.40 1.01 7.43
C LYS A 71 -5.17 0.15 7.70
N GLY A 72 -5.20 -1.14 7.34
CA GLY A 72 -4.07 -2.05 7.54
C GLY A 72 -2.90 -1.81 6.59
N VAL A 73 -3.15 -1.49 5.34
CA VAL A 73 -2.11 -1.27 4.32
C VAL A 73 -1.76 0.20 4.20
N GLU A 74 -2.69 1.03 3.75
CA GLU A 74 -2.39 2.41 3.37
C GLU A 74 -2.12 3.32 4.56
N ASP A 75 -2.82 3.12 5.68
CA ASP A 75 -2.70 3.94 6.90
C ASP A 75 -1.83 3.30 8.00
N THR A 76 -1.27 2.12 7.77
CA THR A 76 -0.38 1.45 8.72
C THR A 76 0.89 0.94 8.05
N ALA A 77 0.79 -0.08 7.19
CA ALA A 77 1.98 -0.72 6.61
C ALA A 77 2.81 0.24 5.75
N LEU A 78 2.17 1.15 4.99
CA LEU A 78 2.87 2.14 4.17
C LEU A 78 3.61 3.21 4.98
N TYR A 79 3.35 3.35 6.28
CA TYR A 79 4.12 4.21 7.19
C TYR A 79 5.25 3.50 7.91
N ILE A 80 5.29 2.15 7.83
CA ILE A 80 6.30 1.32 8.49
C ILE A 80 7.32 0.79 7.47
N TYR A 81 6.88 0.47 6.25
CA TYR A 81 7.73 -0.06 5.19
C TYR A 81 8.39 1.06 4.40
N ASN A 82 9.56 1.51 4.86
CA ASN A 82 10.22 2.73 4.37
C ASN A 82 11.34 2.50 3.35
N ARG A 83 11.28 1.45 2.53
CA ARG A 83 12.32 1.12 1.54
C ARG A 83 12.53 2.25 0.52
N LEU A 84 11.45 2.71 -0.13
CA LEU A 84 11.38 3.89 -0.97
C LEU A 84 9.97 4.48 -0.85
N ILE A 85 9.85 5.54 -0.08
CA ILE A 85 8.54 6.02 0.37
C ILE A 85 7.71 6.70 -0.72
N SER A 86 8.29 7.01 -1.88
CA SER A 86 7.53 7.45 -3.06
C SER A 86 6.63 6.36 -3.65
N LEU A 87 6.89 5.08 -3.34
CA LEU A 87 6.03 3.95 -3.73
C LEU A 87 4.86 3.73 -2.76
N ASN A 88 4.93 4.33 -1.57
CA ASN A 88 3.95 4.18 -0.50
C ASN A 88 2.79 5.15 -0.73
N GLU A 89 1.94 4.83 -1.69
CA GLU A 89 0.86 5.69 -2.14
C GLU A 89 -0.47 4.92 -2.23
N VAL A 90 -1.58 5.63 -2.21
CA VAL A 90 -2.93 5.06 -2.32
C VAL A 90 -3.03 4.16 -3.56
N GLY A 91 -3.48 2.92 -3.35
CA GLY A 91 -3.53 1.90 -4.40
C GLY A 91 -2.18 1.37 -4.87
N GLY A 92 -1.06 1.84 -4.28
CA GLY A 92 0.28 1.40 -4.58
C GLY A 92 0.64 0.05 -3.96
N ASP A 93 1.63 -0.61 -4.56
CA ASP A 93 2.28 -1.80 -4.02
C ASP A 93 3.78 -1.51 -3.87
N PRO A 94 4.28 -1.25 -2.66
CA PRO A 94 5.70 -0.89 -2.44
C PRO A 94 6.68 -2.04 -2.75
N ALA A 95 6.19 -3.26 -2.98
CA ALA A 95 7.00 -4.38 -3.45
C ALA A 95 7.23 -4.36 -4.97
N ARG A 96 6.44 -3.57 -5.72
CA ARG A 96 6.55 -3.44 -7.18
C ARG A 96 7.34 -2.20 -7.55
N TYR A 97 8.53 -2.42 -8.06
CA TYR A 97 9.43 -1.36 -8.54
C TYR A 97 9.14 -1.05 -10.00
N GLY A 98 8.56 0.14 -10.23
CA GLY A 98 8.32 0.65 -11.57
C GLY A 98 7.30 -0.16 -12.38
N GLU A 99 7.09 0.31 -13.59
CA GLU A 99 6.26 -0.35 -14.61
C GLU A 99 7.07 -0.41 -15.91
N PRO A 100 7.16 -1.54 -16.59
CA PRO A 100 7.77 -1.60 -17.91
C PRO A 100 7.07 -0.65 -18.90
N LEU A 101 7.82 -0.03 -19.80
CA LEU A 101 7.29 0.94 -20.77
C LEU A 101 6.10 0.38 -21.56
N ALA A 102 6.19 -0.87 -22.01
CA ALA A 102 5.10 -1.55 -22.72
C ALA A 102 3.83 -1.66 -21.83
N GLY A 103 3.99 -2.01 -20.56
CA GLY A 103 2.87 -2.09 -19.60
C GLY A 103 2.23 -0.74 -19.33
N PHE A 104 3.02 0.32 -19.26
CA PHE A 104 2.51 1.68 -19.14
C PHE A 104 1.62 2.06 -20.33
N HIS A 105 2.09 1.83 -21.55
CA HIS A 105 1.32 2.11 -22.74
C HIS A 105 0.06 1.26 -22.86
N GLU A 106 0.15 -0.04 -22.58
CA GLU A 106 -1.01 -0.94 -22.59
C GLU A 106 -2.09 -0.49 -21.60
N LYS A 107 -1.71 -0.10 -20.39
CA LYS A 107 -2.66 0.41 -19.38
C LYS A 107 -3.34 1.69 -19.82
N ASN A 108 -2.60 2.61 -20.43
CA ASN A 108 -3.16 3.87 -20.91
C ASN A 108 -4.09 3.66 -22.11
N THR A 109 -3.74 2.80 -23.07
CA THR A 109 -4.60 2.43 -24.20
C THR A 109 -5.89 1.78 -23.70
N ARG A 110 -5.79 0.81 -22.79
CA ARG A 110 -6.97 0.16 -22.19
C ARG A 110 -7.86 1.13 -21.43
N ARG A 111 -7.28 2.14 -20.74
CA ARG A 111 -8.05 3.19 -20.07
C ARG A 111 -8.79 4.06 -21.08
N LEU A 112 -8.13 4.49 -22.15
CA LEU A 112 -8.73 5.28 -23.21
C LEU A 112 -9.90 4.52 -23.88
N GLU A 113 -9.74 3.24 -24.15
CA GLU A 113 -10.79 2.41 -24.77
C GLU A 113 -12.01 2.21 -23.87
N ARG A 114 -11.79 2.00 -22.57
CA ARG A 114 -12.86 1.61 -21.63
C ARG A 114 -13.46 2.77 -20.85
N TRP A 115 -12.66 3.80 -20.60
CA TRP A 115 -12.96 4.91 -19.70
C TRP A 115 -12.42 6.22 -20.26
N PRO A 116 -12.81 6.64 -21.48
CA PRO A 116 -12.23 7.81 -22.17
C PRO A 116 -12.41 9.10 -21.37
N ASP A 117 -13.52 9.23 -20.65
CA ASP A 117 -13.85 10.43 -19.88
C ASP A 117 -13.44 10.35 -18.40
N SER A 118 -12.56 9.40 -18.05
CA SER A 118 -12.08 9.27 -16.67
C SER A 118 -11.23 10.47 -16.27
N MET A 119 -11.50 11.04 -15.10
CA MET A 119 -10.63 12.06 -14.50
C MET A 119 -9.32 11.42 -14.03
N ILE A 120 -8.20 12.02 -14.39
CA ILE A 120 -6.87 11.62 -13.99
C ILE A 120 -6.22 12.79 -13.27
N CYS A 121 -5.64 12.55 -12.12
CA CYS A 121 -4.88 13.54 -11.34
C CYS A 121 -3.60 12.93 -10.78
N THR A 122 -2.61 13.78 -10.56
CA THR A 122 -1.32 13.39 -9.98
C THR A 122 -1.36 13.35 -8.46
N ALA A 123 -2.30 14.09 -7.85
CA ALA A 123 -2.54 14.09 -6.42
C ALA A 123 -4.02 14.24 -6.11
N THR A 124 -4.47 13.66 -4.99
CA THR A 124 -5.83 13.76 -4.44
C THR A 124 -5.77 14.17 -2.98
N HIS A 125 -6.94 14.38 -2.36
CA HIS A 125 -7.03 14.65 -0.92
C HIS A 125 -6.46 13.51 -0.04
N ASP A 126 -6.38 12.31 -0.59
CA ASP A 126 -5.92 11.09 0.12
C ASP A 126 -4.47 10.71 -0.22
N THR A 127 -3.84 11.42 -1.13
CA THR A 127 -2.44 11.20 -1.54
C THR A 127 -1.52 11.39 -0.35
N LYS A 128 -0.64 10.42 -0.09
CA LYS A 128 0.28 10.46 1.06
C LYS A 128 1.35 11.55 0.89
N ARG A 129 1.77 11.80 -0.34
CA ARG A 129 2.76 12.83 -0.71
C ARG A 129 2.40 13.47 -2.03
N GLY A 130 2.65 14.77 -2.18
CA GLY A 130 2.48 15.49 -3.44
C GLY A 130 3.39 14.95 -4.55
N GLU A 131 3.06 15.27 -5.79
CA GLU A 131 3.77 14.77 -6.97
C GLU A 131 5.25 15.16 -7.00
N ASP A 132 5.60 16.39 -6.65
CA ASP A 132 6.98 16.88 -6.62
C ASP A 132 7.81 16.13 -5.58
N VAL A 133 7.26 15.93 -4.39
CA VAL A 133 7.90 15.17 -3.31
C VAL A 133 8.16 13.74 -3.76
N ARG A 134 7.18 13.09 -4.39
CA ARG A 134 7.34 11.73 -4.91
C ARG A 134 8.40 11.66 -6.01
N ALA A 135 8.40 12.62 -6.93
CA ALA A 135 9.39 12.67 -8.01
C ALA A 135 10.82 12.78 -7.46
N ARG A 136 11.04 13.70 -6.51
CA ARG A 136 12.35 13.87 -5.85
C ARG A 136 12.81 12.62 -5.11
N ILE A 137 11.94 11.98 -4.34
CA ILE A 137 12.28 10.75 -3.63
C ILE A 137 12.56 9.61 -4.62
N SER A 138 11.84 9.53 -5.73
CA SER A 138 12.03 8.49 -6.75
C SER A 138 13.44 8.54 -7.37
N VAL A 139 14.04 9.72 -7.52
CA VAL A 139 15.43 9.89 -8.01
C VAL A 139 16.45 9.16 -7.14
N LEU A 140 16.17 8.95 -5.84
CA LEU A 140 17.07 8.20 -4.95
C LEU A 140 17.32 6.76 -5.43
N SER A 141 16.40 6.18 -6.19
CA SER A 141 16.59 4.86 -6.79
C SER A 141 17.65 4.85 -7.89
N GLU A 142 17.85 5.98 -8.59
CA GLU A 142 18.84 6.12 -9.67
C GLU A 142 20.25 6.37 -9.11
N VAL A 143 20.34 7.03 -7.95
CA VAL A 143 21.59 7.35 -7.27
C VAL A 143 21.81 6.52 -5.99
N SER A 144 21.33 5.29 -5.97
CA SER A 144 21.24 4.45 -4.78
C SER A 144 22.55 4.27 -4.00
N ALA A 145 23.70 4.16 -4.70
CA ALA A 145 25.01 4.03 -4.05
C ALA A 145 25.43 5.31 -3.31
N ALA A 146 25.28 6.48 -3.94
CA ALA A 146 25.54 7.78 -3.32
C ALA A 146 24.58 8.02 -2.15
N TRP A 147 23.29 7.75 -2.34
CA TRP A 147 22.27 7.82 -1.30
C TRP A 147 22.65 6.98 -0.06
N ALA A 148 23.03 5.73 -0.26
CA ALA A 148 23.45 4.85 0.83
C ALA A 148 24.69 5.39 1.57
N ALA A 149 25.63 6.02 0.86
CA ALA A 149 26.81 6.65 1.47
C ALA A 149 26.42 7.85 2.35
N HIS A 150 25.52 8.72 1.87
CA HIS A 150 25.01 9.85 2.64
C HIS A 150 24.24 9.40 3.88
N VAL A 151 23.36 8.43 3.76
CA VAL A 151 22.61 7.87 4.90
C VAL A 151 23.56 7.32 5.97
N ARG A 152 24.62 6.59 5.57
CA ARG A 152 25.62 6.09 6.54
C ARG A 152 26.33 7.24 7.26
N ARG A 153 26.73 8.30 6.51
CA ARG A 153 27.39 9.47 7.09
C ARG A 153 26.49 10.21 8.06
N TRP A 154 25.22 10.47 7.69
CA TRP A 154 24.27 11.16 8.55
C TRP A 154 23.97 10.37 9.82
N ARG A 155 23.84 9.06 9.72
CA ARG A 155 23.68 8.18 10.90
C ARG A 155 24.84 8.29 11.89
N MET A 156 26.08 8.41 11.40
CA MET A 156 27.24 8.63 12.27
C MET A 156 27.18 9.99 12.97
N ILE A 157 26.88 11.05 12.22
CA ILE A 157 26.78 12.42 12.75
C ILE A 157 25.66 12.51 13.79
N ASN A 158 24.51 11.94 13.49
CA ASN A 158 23.30 12.09 14.30
C ASN A 158 23.23 11.11 15.48
N ARG A 159 24.14 10.14 15.57
CA ARG A 159 24.16 9.17 16.66
C ARG A 159 24.13 9.82 18.04
N ARG A 160 24.82 10.94 18.22
CA ARG A 160 24.90 11.70 19.48
C ARG A 160 23.59 12.37 19.92
N PHE A 161 22.65 12.52 19.02
CA PHE A 161 21.35 13.14 19.29
C PHE A 161 20.24 12.13 19.60
N LYS A 162 20.51 10.84 19.43
CA LYS A 162 19.55 9.79 19.75
C LYS A 162 19.40 9.66 21.27
N GLN A 163 18.19 9.40 21.67
CA GLN A 163 17.85 9.10 23.06
C GLN A 163 17.43 7.63 23.20
N GLU A 164 17.40 7.13 24.39
CA GLU A 164 16.84 5.82 24.71
C GLU A 164 15.44 6.02 25.31
N LEU A 165 14.44 5.41 24.68
CA LEU A 165 13.05 5.37 25.16
C LEU A 165 12.65 3.90 25.29
N ASP A 166 12.22 3.50 26.48
CA ASP A 166 11.78 2.13 26.80
C ASP A 166 12.80 1.03 26.37
N GLY A 167 14.09 1.31 26.56
CA GLY A 167 15.17 0.41 26.20
C GLY A 167 15.50 0.33 24.70
N GLN A 168 14.94 1.24 23.89
CA GLN A 168 15.17 1.32 22.44
C GLN A 168 15.71 2.69 22.04
N ALA A 169 16.58 2.70 21.02
CA ALA A 169 17.07 3.96 20.46
C ALA A 169 15.96 4.70 19.71
N ALA A 170 15.75 5.98 20.03
CA ALA A 170 14.78 6.86 19.38
C ALA A 170 15.49 8.07 18.75
N PRO A 171 15.25 8.38 17.46
CA PRO A 171 14.52 7.53 16.51
C PRO A 171 15.26 6.21 16.24
N ASP A 172 14.51 5.17 15.89
CA ASP A 172 15.11 3.92 15.43
C ASP A 172 15.74 4.07 14.03
N ARG A 173 16.26 2.99 13.44
CA ARG A 173 16.89 3.05 12.11
C ARG A 173 15.90 3.29 10.97
N ASN A 174 14.67 2.82 11.12
CA ASN A 174 13.63 2.93 10.13
C ASN A 174 13.04 4.35 10.12
N ASP A 175 12.77 4.89 11.31
CA ASP A 175 12.28 6.26 11.49
C ASP A 175 13.29 7.29 10.99
N GLU A 176 14.57 7.09 11.31
CA GLU A 176 15.66 7.93 10.83
C GLU A 176 15.75 7.89 9.30
N TYR A 177 15.54 6.72 8.69
CA TYR A 177 15.56 6.58 7.24
C TYR A 177 14.33 7.23 6.57
N LEU A 178 13.16 7.13 7.20
CA LEU A 178 11.95 7.85 6.78
C LEU A 178 12.18 9.37 6.82
N LEU A 179 12.77 9.87 7.89
CA LEU A 179 13.09 11.29 8.04
C LEU A 179 13.99 11.78 6.90
N TYR A 180 15.07 11.07 6.57
CA TYR A 180 15.99 11.49 5.50
C TYR A 180 15.32 11.53 4.14
N GLN A 181 14.50 10.54 3.79
CA GLN A 181 13.74 10.57 2.54
C GLN A 181 12.72 11.72 2.52
N THR A 182 12.07 11.97 3.65
CA THR A 182 11.10 13.06 3.78
C THR A 182 11.77 14.42 3.60
N LEU A 183 12.93 14.63 4.22
CA LEU A 183 13.70 15.88 4.06
C LEU A 183 14.11 16.11 2.61
N VAL A 184 14.63 15.09 1.91
CA VAL A 184 15.00 15.20 0.49
C VAL A 184 13.78 15.56 -0.37
N GLY A 185 12.64 14.93 -0.12
CA GLY A 185 11.42 15.19 -0.87
C GLY A 185 10.83 16.59 -0.63
N ALA A 186 10.87 17.06 0.61
CA ALA A 186 10.24 18.31 1.05
C ALA A 186 11.17 19.53 1.04
N TRP A 187 12.47 19.36 0.74
CA TRP A 187 13.44 20.45 0.77
C TRP A 187 13.07 21.55 -0.24
N PRO A 188 13.04 22.84 0.16
CA PRO A 188 12.75 23.93 -0.75
C PRO A 188 13.78 24.00 -1.90
N ALA A 189 13.33 24.20 -3.14
CA ALA A 189 14.20 24.27 -4.31
C ALA A 189 15.12 25.50 -4.26
N GLU A 190 14.62 26.62 -3.78
CA GLU A 190 15.34 27.88 -3.63
C GLU A 190 16.55 27.75 -2.69
N ASP A 191 16.40 27.01 -1.58
CA ASP A 191 17.50 26.73 -0.65
C ASP A 191 18.55 25.78 -1.24
N ALA A 192 18.14 24.87 -2.13
CA ALA A 192 19.07 23.95 -2.81
C ALA A 192 19.98 24.68 -3.80
N GLU A 193 19.48 25.67 -4.52
CA GLU A 193 20.26 26.53 -5.43
C GLU A 193 21.23 27.42 -4.65
N ALA A 194 20.78 28.01 -3.55
CA ALA A 194 21.62 28.82 -2.68
C ALA A 194 22.78 28.03 -2.05
N ALA A 195 22.51 26.80 -1.59
CA ALA A 195 23.51 25.90 -1.05
C ALA A 195 24.51 25.41 -2.12
N ALA A 196 24.08 25.17 -3.35
CA ALA A 196 24.93 24.78 -4.45
C ALA A 196 25.86 25.94 -4.88
N GLY A 197 25.35 27.18 -4.89
CA GLY A 197 26.16 28.39 -5.21
C GLY A 197 27.19 28.76 -4.15
N SER A 198 27.07 28.29 -2.92
CA SER A 198 28.02 28.53 -1.83
C SER A 198 29.19 27.53 -1.77
N LEU A 199 29.20 26.52 -2.64
CA LEU A 199 30.24 25.46 -2.72
C LEU A 199 31.21 25.68 -3.90
N VAL A 200 31.09 26.78 -4.62
CA VAL A 200 32.04 27.27 -5.64
C VAL A 200 32.82 28.44 -5.08
#